data_3473236b38e79593302534ff4800273d
#
_entry.id   3473236b38e79593302534ff4800273d
#
_cell.length_a   1.000
_cell.length_b   1.000
_cell.length_c   1.000
_cell.angle_alpha   90.00
_cell.angle_beta   90.00
_cell.angle_gamma   90.00
#
_symmetry.space_group_name_H-M   'P 1'
#
loop_
_entity.id
_entity.type
_entity.pdbx_description
1 polymer ?
#
loop_
_entity_poly.entity_id
_entity_poly.type
_entity_poly.pdbx_seq_one_letter_code
_entity_poly.pdbx_strand_id
1 'polypeptide(L)'
;MRKHIVAGNWKMNTTVAEGVELAKAVVEASAEVPADVKLIIAPPFTHLYPVAEVVKGSAVGLSSQNCANHTKGAYTGEVAVNMIAGLGAEYVILGHSERREYYGETDALLVEKVKLALAEGLSPIFCIGEKKEEREAGRHFEVVTEQVKNVLFELTAEEMAKVVVAYEPVWAIGTGLTATAEQAQEIHAEIRKVLAEKFGELAEEISILYGGSCNPTNAQELFACPDIDGGLIGGAALKADSFKAIALSF
;
A
#
# COMPACT_ATOMS: atom_id res chain seq x y z
N MET A 1 8.11 -16.70 6.53
CA MET A 1 9.02 -15.56 6.21
C MET A 1 8.17 -14.50 5.53
N ARG A 2 8.24 -13.23 5.97
CA ARG A 2 7.48 -12.13 5.39
C ARG A 2 7.84 -11.90 3.92
N LYS A 3 6.86 -11.50 3.12
CA LYS A 3 7.10 -11.15 1.71
C LYS A 3 7.68 -9.74 1.64
N HIS A 4 8.72 -9.55 0.88
CA HIS A 4 9.18 -8.22 0.49
C HIS A 4 8.27 -7.67 -0.62
N ILE A 5 7.76 -6.45 -0.42
CA ILE A 5 6.80 -5.86 -1.35
C ILE A 5 7.19 -4.41 -1.68
N VAL A 6 7.30 -4.11 -2.97
CA VAL A 6 7.47 -2.74 -3.45
C VAL A 6 6.26 -2.39 -4.31
N ALA A 7 5.35 -1.57 -3.75
CA ALA A 7 4.09 -1.19 -4.37
C ALA A 7 4.17 0.26 -4.87
N GLY A 8 3.97 0.48 -6.16
CA GLY A 8 3.99 1.80 -6.79
C GLY A 8 2.59 2.41 -6.84
N ASN A 9 2.30 3.36 -5.97
CA ASN A 9 1.11 4.18 -6.04
C ASN A 9 1.34 5.35 -7.00
N TRP A 10 0.79 5.27 -8.21
CA TRP A 10 0.96 6.31 -9.23
C TRP A 10 0.16 7.58 -8.93
N LYS A 11 -0.76 7.50 -7.96
CA LYS A 11 -1.68 8.59 -7.61
C LYS A 11 -2.42 9.10 -8.85
N MET A 12 -2.72 10.38 -8.94
CA MET A 12 -3.39 11.02 -10.08
C MET A 12 -2.34 11.55 -11.08
N ASN A 13 -1.61 10.64 -11.70
CA ASN A 13 -0.57 10.98 -12.70
C ASN A 13 -0.75 10.15 -13.96
N THR A 14 -0.14 10.62 -15.03
CA THR A 14 -0.08 10.05 -16.37
C THR A 14 -1.41 10.10 -17.13
N THR A 15 -1.33 10.15 -18.43
CA THR A 15 -2.42 9.78 -19.34
C THR A 15 -2.45 8.26 -19.50
N VAL A 16 -3.52 7.71 -20.08
CA VAL A 16 -3.63 6.25 -20.31
C VAL A 16 -2.46 5.73 -21.16
N ALA A 17 -2.07 6.46 -22.21
CA ALA A 17 -0.96 6.06 -23.07
C ALA A 17 0.38 6.04 -22.32
N GLU A 18 0.68 7.08 -21.56
CA GLU A 18 1.89 7.15 -20.73
C GLU A 18 1.90 6.05 -19.66
N GLY A 19 0.74 5.77 -19.04
CA GLY A 19 0.61 4.73 -18.03
C GLY A 19 0.82 3.31 -18.60
N VAL A 20 0.36 3.06 -19.81
CA VAL A 20 0.63 1.78 -20.51
C VAL A 20 2.12 1.63 -20.81
N GLU A 21 2.79 2.68 -21.27
CA GLU A 21 4.24 2.62 -21.54
C GLU A 21 5.04 2.45 -20.23
N LEU A 22 4.64 3.13 -19.15
CA LEU A 22 5.25 2.92 -17.84
C LEU A 22 5.05 1.48 -17.34
N ALA A 23 3.84 0.91 -17.49
CA ALA A 23 3.57 -0.48 -17.10
C ALA A 23 4.46 -1.48 -17.88
N LYS A 24 4.63 -1.29 -19.20
CA LYS A 24 5.52 -2.11 -20.03
C LYS A 24 6.96 -2.04 -19.51
N ALA A 25 7.45 -0.83 -19.24
CA ALA A 25 8.80 -0.63 -18.72
C ALA A 25 9.00 -1.28 -17.34
N VAL A 26 7.98 -1.24 -16.46
CA VAL A 26 8.04 -1.94 -15.15
C VAL A 26 8.03 -3.46 -15.33
N VAL A 27 7.22 -3.99 -16.24
CA VAL A 27 7.22 -5.44 -16.54
C VAL A 27 8.57 -5.89 -17.07
N GLU A 28 9.19 -5.15 -18.00
CA GLU A 28 10.53 -5.44 -18.49
C GLU A 28 11.57 -5.39 -17.35
N ALA A 29 11.54 -4.34 -16.54
CA ALA A 29 12.44 -4.16 -15.41
C ALA A 29 12.28 -5.25 -14.33
N SER A 30 11.09 -5.84 -14.19
CA SER A 30 10.80 -6.88 -13.20
C SER A 30 11.61 -8.16 -13.41
N ALA A 31 12.12 -8.41 -14.59
CA ALA A 31 12.98 -9.58 -14.89
C ALA A 31 14.31 -9.56 -14.11
N GLU A 32 14.76 -8.39 -13.67
CA GLU A 32 15.99 -8.23 -12.88
C GLU A 32 15.74 -8.22 -11.36
N VAL A 33 14.47 -8.17 -10.91
CA VAL A 33 14.11 -8.12 -9.51
C VAL A 33 14.12 -9.52 -8.90
N PRO A 34 14.67 -9.73 -7.70
CA PRO A 34 14.68 -11.01 -7.02
C PRO A 34 13.26 -11.60 -6.87
N ALA A 35 13.15 -12.92 -7.01
CA ALA A 35 11.85 -13.62 -7.03
C ALA A 35 11.08 -13.53 -5.68
N ASP A 36 11.75 -13.22 -4.59
CA ASP A 36 11.19 -13.00 -3.25
C ASP A 36 10.70 -11.57 -3.02
N VAL A 37 10.92 -10.67 -3.99
CA VAL A 37 10.40 -9.30 -3.97
C VAL A 37 9.21 -9.17 -4.92
N LYS A 38 8.03 -8.93 -4.38
CA LYS A 38 6.82 -8.68 -5.18
C LYS A 38 6.73 -7.22 -5.60
N LEU A 39 6.75 -6.97 -6.92
CA LEU A 39 6.39 -5.66 -7.48
C LEU A 39 4.89 -5.56 -7.68
N ILE A 40 4.31 -4.40 -7.29
CA ILE A 40 2.89 -4.08 -7.48
C ILE A 40 2.81 -2.67 -8.09
N ILE A 41 1.92 -2.47 -9.06
CA ILE A 41 1.61 -1.14 -9.59
C ILE A 41 0.15 -0.80 -9.39
N ALA A 42 -0.12 0.43 -8.96
CA ALA A 42 -1.46 0.95 -8.69
C ALA A 42 -1.71 2.22 -9.54
N PRO A 43 -2.16 2.04 -10.79
CA PRO A 43 -2.49 3.16 -11.68
C PRO A 43 -3.86 3.77 -11.34
N PRO A 44 -4.20 4.97 -11.86
CA PRO A 44 -5.57 5.51 -11.81
C PRO A 44 -6.60 4.55 -12.41
N PHE A 45 -7.87 4.66 -11.99
CA PHE A 45 -8.96 3.80 -12.50
C PHE A 45 -9.07 3.77 -14.02
N THR A 46 -8.86 4.91 -14.68
CA THR A 46 -8.91 5.03 -16.15
C THR A 46 -7.87 4.17 -16.86
N HIS A 47 -6.80 3.77 -16.18
CA HIS A 47 -5.70 2.99 -16.73
C HIS A 47 -5.79 1.50 -16.38
N LEU A 48 -6.64 1.12 -15.38
CA LEU A 48 -6.65 -0.24 -14.84
C LEU A 48 -6.82 -1.31 -15.92
N TYR A 49 -7.81 -1.15 -16.83
CA TYR A 49 -8.04 -2.14 -17.87
C TYR A 49 -6.85 -2.30 -18.84
N PRO A 50 -6.34 -1.24 -19.50
CA PRO A 50 -5.21 -1.42 -20.40
C PRO A 50 -3.91 -1.83 -19.68
N VAL A 51 -3.71 -1.43 -18.43
CA VAL A 51 -2.55 -1.86 -17.63
C VAL A 51 -2.70 -3.34 -17.21
N ALA A 52 -3.91 -3.80 -16.89
CA ALA A 52 -4.19 -5.21 -16.62
C ALA A 52 -3.75 -6.12 -17.78
N GLU A 53 -4.03 -5.72 -19.03
CA GLU A 53 -3.60 -6.47 -20.21
C GLU A 53 -2.06 -6.49 -20.36
N VAL A 54 -1.37 -5.44 -19.93
CA VAL A 54 0.11 -5.38 -19.97
C VAL A 54 0.74 -6.29 -18.92
N VAL A 55 0.23 -6.28 -17.68
CA VAL A 55 0.84 -7.08 -16.59
C VAL A 55 0.42 -8.55 -16.60
N LYS A 56 -0.57 -8.91 -17.41
CA LYS A 56 -1.09 -10.27 -17.51
C LYS A 56 0.00 -11.29 -17.84
N GLY A 57 0.17 -12.27 -16.96
CA GLY A 57 1.19 -13.31 -17.12
C GLY A 57 2.60 -12.88 -16.73
N SER A 58 2.81 -11.66 -16.22
CA SER A 58 4.07 -11.20 -15.65
C SER A 58 4.13 -11.45 -14.13
N ALA A 59 5.28 -11.17 -13.51
CA ALA A 59 5.45 -11.21 -12.05
C ALA A 59 4.90 -9.97 -11.34
N VAL A 60 4.52 -8.93 -12.08
CA VAL A 60 4.03 -7.65 -11.54
C VAL A 60 2.56 -7.76 -11.16
N GLY A 61 2.24 -7.47 -9.90
CA GLY A 61 0.87 -7.41 -9.40
C GLY A 61 0.17 -6.10 -9.79
N LEU A 62 -1.14 -6.17 -9.99
CA LEU A 62 -1.99 -5.01 -10.24
C LEU A 62 -2.78 -4.66 -8.98
N SER A 63 -2.80 -3.38 -8.64
CA SER A 63 -3.61 -2.79 -7.57
C SER A 63 -4.49 -1.68 -8.09
N SER A 64 -5.67 -1.50 -7.52
CA SER A 64 -6.39 -0.23 -7.62
C SER A 64 -5.98 0.71 -6.49
N GLN A 65 -6.25 2.01 -6.66
CA GLN A 65 -5.96 3.04 -5.65
C GLN A 65 -7.08 3.24 -4.62
N ASN A 66 -8.23 2.60 -4.82
CA ASN A 66 -9.42 2.64 -3.98
C ASN A 66 -10.45 1.62 -4.50
N CYS A 67 -11.53 1.41 -3.73
CA CYS A 67 -12.79 0.83 -4.20
C CYS A 67 -13.98 1.47 -3.49
N ALA A 68 -15.18 1.29 -4.03
CA ALA A 68 -16.42 1.64 -3.34
C ALA A 68 -16.68 0.67 -2.17
N ASN A 69 -17.50 1.12 -1.20
CA ASN A 69 -18.04 0.26 -0.13
C ASN A 69 -19.36 -0.43 -0.52
N HIS A 70 -19.62 -0.52 -1.83
CA HIS A 70 -20.81 -1.15 -2.40
C HIS A 70 -20.42 -2.03 -3.59
N THR A 71 -21.11 -3.16 -3.74
CA THR A 71 -20.83 -4.11 -4.83
C THR A 71 -21.56 -3.76 -6.14
N LYS A 72 -22.62 -2.97 -6.06
CA LYS A 72 -23.42 -2.48 -7.20
C LYS A 72 -24.44 -1.45 -6.75
N GLY A 73 -25.03 -0.71 -7.68
CA GLY A 73 -26.21 0.14 -7.42
C GLY A 73 -26.08 1.57 -7.92
N ALA A 74 -26.88 2.47 -7.35
CA ALA A 74 -26.96 3.87 -7.74
C ALA A 74 -25.89 4.71 -7.05
N TYR A 75 -24.65 4.47 -7.42
CA TYR A 75 -23.44 5.13 -6.87
C TYR A 75 -22.61 5.71 -8.03
N THR A 76 -23.19 6.70 -8.70
CA THR A 76 -22.60 7.29 -9.91
C THR A 76 -21.17 7.79 -9.65
N GLY A 77 -20.22 7.29 -10.44
CA GLY A 77 -18.80 7.66 -10.34
C GLY A 77 -17.94 6.70 -9.51
N GLU A 78 -18.57 5.80 -8.72
CA GLU A 78 -17.85 4.80 -7.93
C GLU A 78 -17.47 3.56 -8.75
N VAL A 79 -16.38 2.90 -8.32
CA VAL A 79 -15.91 1.64 -8.90
C VAL A 79 -15.98 0.55 -7.83
N ALA A 80 -16.84 -0.44 -8.07
CA ALA A 80 -17.03 -1.53 -7.14
C ALA A 80 -15.85 -2.51 -7.14
N VAL A 81 -15.60 -3.16 -6.00
CA VAL A 81 -14.48 -4.07 -5.83
C VAL A 81 -14.51 -5.27 -6.78
N ASN A 82 -15.70 -5.81 -7.08
CA ASN A 82 -15.88 -6.90 -8.05
C ASN A 82 -15.56 -6.48 -9.50
N MET A 83 -15.73 -5.19 -9.86
CA MET A 83 -15.28 -4.65 -11.15
C MET A 83 -13.74 -4.65 -11.22
N ILE A 84 -13.08 -4.31 -10.12
CA ILE A 84 -11.61 -4.29 -10.01
C ILE A 84 -11.07 -5.74 -10.08
N ALA A 85 -11.63 -6.65 -9.29
CA ALA A 85 -11.27 -8.07 -9.28
C ALA A 85 -11.48 -8.71 -10.66
N GLY A 86 -12.55 -8.35 -11.37
CA GLY A 86 -12.85 -8.82 -12.73
C GLY A 86 -11.81 -8.45 -13.79
N LEU A 87 -10.95 -7.46 -13.52
CA LEU A 87 -9.80 -7.10 -14.37
C LEU A 87 -8.54 -7.92 -14.06
N GLY A 88 -8.59 -8.79 -13.05
CA GLY A 88 -7.41 -9.55 -12.60
C GLY A 88 -6.50 -8.78 -11.65
N ALA A 89 -6.99 -7.70 -11.03
CA ALA A 89 -6.27 -7.05 -9.94
C ALA A 89 -6.12 -8.01 -8.76
N GLU A 90 -4.96 -7.97 -8.10
CA GLU A 90 -4.65 -8.78 -6.91
C GLU A 90 -4.77 -7.95 -5.63
N TYR A 91 -4.63 -6.63 -5.73
CA TYR A 91 -4.52 -5.72 -4.58
C TYR A 91 -5.45 -4.52 -4.72
N VAL A 92 -5.68 -3.84 -3.58
CA VAL A 92 -6.35 -2.54 -3.51
C VAL A 92 -5.75 -1.71 -2.38
N ILE A 93 -5.37 -0.45 -2.66
CA ILE A 93 -4.93 0.51 -1.64
C ILE A 93 -6.18 1.08 -0.96
N LEU A 94 -6.24 1.00 0.37
CA LEU A 94 -7.35 1.50 1.18
C LEU A 94 -6.85 2.35 2.35
N GLY A 95 -7.54 3.44 2.64
CA GLY A 95 -7.22 4.32 3.77
C GLY A 95 -5.99 5.20 3.56
N HIS A 96 -5.52 5.37 2.32
CA HIS A 96 -4.42 6.29 2.01
C HIS A 96 -4.68 7.67 2.62
N SER A 97 -3.64 8.31 3.16
CA SER A 97 -3.75 9.60 3.88
C SER A 97 -4.48 10.68 3.08
N GLU A 98 -4.25 10.78 1.77
CA GLU A 98 -4.97 11.71 0.89
C GLU A 98 -6.47 11.45 0.88
N ARG A 99 -6.92 10.19 0.98
CA ARG A 99 -8.33 9.85 0.98
C ARG A 99 -8.99 10.12 2.34
N ARG A 100 -8.27 9.89 3.43
CA ARG A 100 -8.71 10.28 4.77
C ARG A 100 -8.85 11.81 4.87
N GLU A 101 -7.88 12.56 4.35
CA GLU A 101 -7.83 14.02 4.45
C GLU A 101 -8.80 14.73 3.52
N TYR A 102 -8.79 14.37 2.21
CA TYR A 102 -9.52 15.13 1.19
C TYR A 102 -10.92 14.60 0.93
N TYR A 103 -11.18 13.32 1.20
CA TYR A 103 -12.44 12.66 0.89
C TYR A 103 -13.16 12.14 2.13
N GLY A 104 -12.62 12.40 3.33
CA GLY A 104 -13.28 12.09 4.59
C GLY A 104 -13.46 10.60 4.86
N GLU A 105 -12.57 9.74 4.36
CA GLU A 105 -12.62 8.31 4.64
C GLU A 105 -12.34 8.05 6.13
N THR A 106 -13.33 7.49 6.82
CA THR A 106 -13.26 7.13 8.24
C THR A 106 -12.89 5.66 8.42
N ASP A 107 -12.42 5.29 9.61
CA ASP A 107 -12.12 3.89 9.92
C ASP A 107 -13.35 2.98 9.78
N ALA A 108 -14.54 3.45 10.15
CA ALA A 108 -15.79 2.70 9.97
C ALA A 108 -16.07 2.39 8.49
N LEU A 109 -15.89 3.36 7.59
CA LEU A 109 -16.00 3.16 6.15
C LEU A 109 -14.92 2.20 5.63
N LEU A 110 -13.73 2.29 6.17
CA LEU A 110 -12.60 1.45 5.75
C LEU A 110 -12.77 -0.01 6.18
N VAL A 111 -13.41 -0.30 7.32
CA VAL A 111 -13.80 -1.67 7.70
C VAL A 111 -14.67 -2.29 6.61
N GLU A 112 -15.69 -1.58 6.11
CA GLU A 112 -16.56 -2.06 5.04
C GLU A 112 -15.78 -2.36 3.77
N LYS A 113 -14.91 -1.44 3.33
CA LYS A 113 -14.10 -1.60 2.12
C LYS A 113 -13.10 -2.76 2.23
N VAL A 114 -12.42 -2.90 3.36
CA VAL A 114 -11.46 -3.98 3.60
C VAL A 114 -12.17 -5.34 3.55
N LYS A 115 -13.30 -5.49 4.23
CA LYS A 115 -14.09 -6.75 4.23
C LYS A 115 -14.60 -7.09 2.83
N LEU A 116 -15.08 -6.10 2.06
CA LEU A 116 -15.51 -6.31 0.67
C LEU A 116 -14.35 -6.72 -0.23
N ALA A 117 -13.18 -6.09 -0.10
CA ALA A 117 -12.00 -6.44 -0.88
C ALA A 117 -11.56 -7.89 -0.62
N LEU A 118 -11.51 -8.29 0.65
CA LEU A 118 -11.17 -9.66 1.05
C LEU A 118 -12.19 -10.69 0.55
N ALA A 119 -13.50 -10.35 0.58
CA ALA A 119 -14.57 -11.20 0.07
C ALA A 119 -14.48 -11.44 -1.43
N GLU A 120 -14.00 -10.46 -2.21
CA GLU A 120 -13.77 -10.57 -3.65
C GLU A 120 -12.36 -11.10 -4.01
N GLY A 121 -11.60 -11.54 -3.01
CA GLY A 121 -10.28 -12.15 -3.19
C GLY A 121 -9.13 -11.19 -3.41
N LEU A 122 -9.33 -9.89 -3.22
CA LEU A 122 -8.25 -8.90 -3.26
C LEU A 122 -7.51 -8.83 -1.93
N SER A 123 -6.23 -8.54 -1.99
CA SER A 123 -5.38 -8.24 -0.83
C SER A 123 -5.36 -6.72 -0.58
N PRO A 124 -5.97 -6.22 0.52
CA PRO A 124 -5.88 -4.80 0.86
C PRO A 124 -4.45 -4.40 1.22
N ILE A 125 -3.96 -3.28 0.66
CA ILE A 125 -2.82 -2.53 1.18
C ILE A 125 -3.43 -1.44 2.06
N PHE A 126 -3.54 -1.71 3.35
CA PHE A 126 -4.22 -0.84 4.30
C PHE A 126 -3.27 0.22 4.85
N CYS A 127 -3.57 1.49 4.58
CA CYS A 127 -2.75 2.64 4.96
C CYS A 127 -3.17 3.23 6.29
N ILE A 128 -2.18 3.49 7.13
CA ILE A 128 -2.29 4.11 8.44
C ILE A 128 -1.17 5.14 8.62
N GLY A 129 -1.37 6.14 9.45
CA GLY A 129 -0.32 7.11 9.73
C GLY A 129 -0.84 8.33 10.46
N GLU A 130 0.08 9.02 11.13
CA GLU A 130 -0.18 10.21 11.92
C GLU A 130 0.14 11.49 11.16
N LYS A 131 -0.61 12.55 11.48
CA LYS A 131 -0.37 13.92 11.02
C LYS A 131 0.74 14.60 11.83
N LYS A 132 1.22 15.74 11.32
CA LYS A 132 2.29 16.51 11.95
C LYS A 132 1.94 16.95 13.37
N GLU A 133 0.73 17.46 13.55
CA GLU A 133 0.25 17.94 14.84
C GLU A 133 0.17 16.82 15.89
N GLU A 134 -0.18 15.61 15.44
CA GLU A 134 -0.26 14.42 16.30
C GLU A 134 1.14 13.96 16.71
N ARG A 135 2.10 14.00 15.79
CA ARG A 135 3.50 13.66 16.08
C ARG A 135 4.16 14.68 17.01
N GLU A 136 3.97 15.98 16.76
CA GLU A 136 4.49 17.06 17.61
C GLU A 136 3.89 17.03 19.03
N ALA A 137 2.64 16.55 19.15
CA ALA A 137 2.00 16.32 20.43
C ALA A 137 2.40 15.00 21.12
N GLY A 138 3.29 14.20 20.52
CA GLY A 138 3.72 12.90 21.05
C GLY A 138 2.66 11.79 20.99
N ARG A 139 1.59 11.98 20.19
CA ARG A 139 0.46 11.04 20.09
C ARG A 139 0.54 10.08 18.89
N HIS A 140 1.66 10.05 18.19
CA HIS A 140 1.81 9.23 16.96
C HIS A 140 1.57 7.73 17.19
N PHE A 141 2.03 7.17 18.32
CA PHE A 141 1.75 5.78 18.66
C PHE A 141 0.26 5.53 18.93
N GLU A 142 -0.39 6.44 19.67
CA GLU A 142 -1.81 6.36 19.97
C GLU A 142 -2.63 6.35 18.67
N VAL A 143 -2.39 7.29 17.75
CA VAL A 143 -3.12 7.43 16.48
C VAL A 143 -2.95 6.19 15.61
N VAL A 144 -1.71 5.72 15.42
CA VAL A 144 -1.43 4.54 14.60
C VAL A 144 -2.06 3.28 15.22
N THR A 145 -1.95 3.11 16.52
CA THR A 145 -2.58 2.01 17.26
C THR A 145 -4.10 2.01 17.11
N GLU A 146 -4.74 3.17 17.24
CA GLU A 146 -6.18 3.31 17.07
C GLU A 146 -6.62 2.94 15.66
N GLN A 147 -5.94 3.42 14.62
CA GLN A 147 -6.26 3.08 13.23
C GLN A 147 -6.13 1.57 12.96
N VAL A 148 -5.09 0.91 13.50
CA VAL A 148 -4.93 -0.55 13.42
C VAL A 148 -6.10 -1.24 14.13
N LYS A 149 -6.40 -0.88 15.37
CA LYS A 149 -7.44 -1.54 16.18
C LYS A 149 -8.83 -1.30 15.61
N ASN A 150 -9.14 -0.08 15.19
CA ASN A 150 -10.46 0.27 14.66
C ASN A 150 -10.82 -0.49 13.38
N VAL A 151 -9.83 -0.89 12.58
CA VAL A 151 -10.09 -1.54 11.28
C VAL A 151 -9.63 -2.99 11.27
N LEU A 152 -8.37 -3.25 11.57
CA LEU A 152 -7.81 -4.60 11.40
C LEU A 152 -8.26 -5.56 12.51
N PHE A 153 -8.63 -5.05 13.71
CA PHE A 153 -9.18 -5.91 14.75
C PHE A 153 -10.62 -6.37 14.46
N GLU A 154 -11.27 -5.85 13.43
CA GLU A 154 -12.55 -6.35 12.93
C GLU A 154 -12.42 -7.59 12.03
N LEU A 155 -11.18 -8.01 11.71
CA LEU A 155 -10.87 -9.13 10.83
C LEU A 155 -10.63 -10.43 11.63
N THR A 156 -10.89 -11.56 10.99
CA THR A 156 -10.40 -12.87 11.44
C THR A 156 -8.91 -13.04 11.14
N ALA A 157 -8.25 -14.03 11.72
CA ALA A 157 -6.84 -14.32 11.40
C ALA A 157 -6.66 -14.73 9.92
N GLU A 158 -7.61 -15.45 9.34
CA GLU A 158 -7.59 -15.86 7.93
C GLU A 158 -7.72 -14.64 6.97
N GLU A 159 -8.53 -13.68 7.34
CA GLU A 159 -8.66 -12.40 6.63
C GLU A 159 -7.40 -11.57 6.77
N MET A 160 -6.87 -11.42 7.99
CA MET A 160 -5.67 -10.65 8.28
C MET A 160 -4.44 -11.19 7.53
N ALA A 161 -4.33 -12.51 7.37
CA ALA A 161 -3.24 -13.14 6.60
C ALA A 161 -3.13 -12.68 5.14
N LYS A 162 -4.16 -12.03 4.61
CA LYS A 162 -4.21 -11.50 3.23
C LYS A 162 -3.97 -9.99 3.16
N VAL A 163 -3.86 -9.32 4.30
CA VAL A 163 -3.68 -7.87 4.37
C VAL A 163 -2.20 -7.52 4.38
N VAL A 164 -1.86 -6.46 3.65
CA VAL A 164 -0.57 -5.76 3.74
C VAL A 164 -0.84 -4.44 4.44
N VAL A 165 0.00 -4.06 5.39
CA VAL A 165 -0.11 -2.77 6.08
C VAL A 165 0.87 -1.79 5.46
N ALA A 166 0.51 -0.51 5.32
CA ALA A 166 1.41 0.56 4.89
C ALA A 166 1.38 1.70 5.90
N TYR A 167 2.53 2.00 6.47
CA TYR A 167 2.69 3.13 7.38
C TYR A 167 3.09 4.39 6.62
N GLU A 168 2.28 5.42 6.72
CA GLU A 168 2.48 6.73 6.11
C GLU A 168 2.84 7.78 7.19
N PRO A 169 4.09 8.21 7.33
CA PRO A 169 4.39 9.44 8.09
C PRO A 169 3.82 10.65 7.32
N VAL A 170 2.54 10.97 7.56
CA VAL A 170 1.79 11.97 6.76
C VAL A 170 2.50 13.33 6.75
N TRP A 171 3.17 13.68 7.84
CA TRP A 171 3.99 14.88 7.98
C TRP A 171 5.22 14.93 7.05
N ALA A 172 5.62 13.78 6.48
CA ALA A 172 6.76 13.66 5.58
C ALA A 172 6.35 13.44 4.11
N ILE A 173 5.03 13.33 3.81
CA ILE A 173 4.57 13.08 2.44
C ILE A 173 4.41 14.41 1.71
N GLY A 174 5.20 14.62 0.64
CA GLY A 174 5.11 15.81 -0.22
C GLY A 174 5.59 17.11 0.44
N THR A 175 6.15 17.06 1.63
CA THR A 175 6.61 18.24 2.39
C THR A 175 8.10 18.55 2.21
N GLY A 176 8.85 17.64 1.59
CA GLY A 176 10.32 17.69 1.53
C GLY A 176 11.02 17.16 2.78
N LEU A 177 10.26 16.81 3.83
CA LEU A 177 10.78 16.11 4.99
C LEU A 177 10.81 14.60 4.72
N THR A 178 11.70 13.89 5.40
CA THR A 178 11.80 12.42 5.35
C THR A 178 11.97 11.90 6.77
N ALA A 179 11.22 10.86 7.13
CA ALA A 179 11.49 10.17 8.38
C ALA A 179 12.84 9.47 8.30
N THR A 180 13.60 9.43 9.39
CA THR A 180 14.80 8.60 9.46
C THR A 180 14.42 7.12 9.49
N ALA A 181 15.37 6.23 9.18
CA ALA A 181 15.14 4.79 9.24
C ALA A 181 14.75 4.35 10.67
N GLU A 182 15.36 4.94 11.70
CA GLU A 182 15.03 4.68 13.10
C GLU A 182 13.59 5.11 13.44
N GLN A 183 13.17 6.31 12.99
CA GLN A 183 11.80 6.79 13.21
C GLN A 183 10.77 5.91 12.51
N ALA A 184 11.08 5.43 11.30
CA ALA A 184 10.23 4.50 10.58
C ALA A 184 10.17 3.14 11.29
N GLN A 185 11.34 2.60 11.67
CA GLN A 185 11.45 1.34 12.39
C GLN A 185 10.67 1.34 13.71
N GLU A 186 10.74 2.42 14.47
CA GLU A 186 10.03 2.55 15.76
C GLU A 186 8.51 2.37 15.59
N ILE A 187 7.92 3.01 14.57
CA ILE A 187 6.48 2.86 14.29
C ILE A 187 6.14 1.49 13.71
N HIS A 188 6.97 0.96 12.81
CA HIS A 188 6.77 -0.38 12.25
C HIS A 188 6.79 -1.46 13.35
N ALA A 189 7.73 -1.37 14.29
CA ALA A 189 7.79 -2.27 15.44
C ALA A 189 6.53 -2.17 16.33
N GLU A 190 6.04 -0.95 16.59
CA GLU A 190 4.79 -0.78 17.37
C GLU A 190 3.57 -1.34 16.61
N ILE A 191 3.47 -1.10 15.29
CA ILE A 191 2.40 -1.69 14.46
C ILE A 191 2.41 -3.22 14.61
N ARG A 192 3.58 -3.86 14.47
CA ARG A 192 3.73 -5.32 14.59
C ARG A 192 3.33 -5.81 15.97
N LYS A 193 3.77 -5.13 17.00
CA LYS A 193 3.41 -5.42 18.40
C LYS A 193 1.89 -5.33 18.61
N VAL A 194 1.24 -4.29 18.10
CA VAL A 194 -0.23 -4.13 18.18
C VAL A 194 -0.95 -5.24 17.43
N LEU A 195 -0.47 -5.62 16.23
CA LEU A 195 -1.02 -6.77 15.49
C LEU A 195 -0.89 -8.06 16.29
N ALA A 196 0.23 -8.27 17.00
CA ALA A 196 0.45 -9.45 17.82
C ALA A 196 -0.51 -9.53 19.03
N GLU A 197 -1.03 -8.42 19.53
CA GLU A 197 -2.05 -8.42 20.62
C GLU A 197 -3.30 -9.24 20.24
N LYS A 198 -3.70 -9.21 18.97
CA LYS A 198 -4.88 -9.94 18.49
C LYS A 198 -4.54 -11.21 17.72
N PHE A 199 -3.52 -11.16 16.88
CA PHE A 199 -3.24 -12.20 15.90
C PHE A 199 -2.06 -13.11 16.29
N GLY A 200 -1.39 -12.84 17.44
CA GLY A 200 -0.29 -13.65 17.93
C GLY A 200 0.84 -13.78 16.92
N GLU A 201 1.31 -15.00 16.68
CA GLU A 201 2.44 -15.30 15.79
C GLU A 201 2.18 -14.90 14.32
N LEU A 202 0.93 -14.79 13.90
CA LEU A 202 0.60 -14.33 12.54
C LEU A 202 1.16 -12.92 12.26
N ALA A 203 1.28 -12.07 13.28
CA ALA A 203 1.86 -10.73 13.12
C ALA A 203 3.28 -10.76 12.54
N GLU A 204 4.04 -11.83 12.78
CA GLU A 204 5.37 -12.04 12.22
C GLU A 204 5.37 -12.42 10.74
N GLU A 205 4.21 -12.70 10.16
CA GLU A 205 4.06 -13.03 8.73
C GLU A 205 3.46 -11.88 7.91
N ILE A 206 2.90 -10.86 8.58
CA ILE A 206 2.29 -9.70 7.93
C ILE A 206 3.36 -8.74 7.41
N SER A 207 3.33 -8.42 6.12
CA SER A 207 4.21 -7.41 5.55
C SER A 207 3.75 -6.00 5.92
N ILE A 208 4.67 -5.18 6.42
CA ILE A 208 4.45 -3.78 6.79
C ILE A 208 5.36 -2.91 5.92
N LEU A 209 4.77 -2.07 5.08
CA LEU A 209 5.44 -1.23 4.10
C LEU A 209 5.65 0.18 4.64
N TYR A 210 6.78 0.77 4.32
CA TYR A 210 7.02 2.18 4.55
C TYR A 210 6.39 3.03 3.43
N GLY A 211 5.46 3.91 3.78
CA GLY A 211 4.69 4.76 2.87
C GLY A 211 5.15 6.22 2.81
N GLY A 212 6.27 6.56 3.45
CA GLY A 212 6.86 7.88 3.36
C GLY A 212 7.71 8.07 2.11
N SER A 213 8.53 9.13 2.10
CA SER A 213 9.45 9.42 0.99
C SER A 213 10.54 8.36 0.89
N CYS A 214 10.36 7.41 -0.04
CA CYS A 214 11.31 6.36 -0.37
C CYS A 214 11.77 6.52 -1.83
N ASN A 215 13.08 6.41 -2.03
CA ASN A 215 13.73 6.56 -3.34
C ASN A 215 15.01 5.69 -3.39
N PRO A 216 15.70 5.55 -4.54
CA PRO A 216 16.87 4.69 -4.67
C PRO A 216 18.02 4.98 -3.70
N THR A 217 18.10 6.20 -3.13
CA THR A 217 19.22 6.58 -2.25
C THR A 217 19.01 6.26 -0.78
N ASN A 218 17.75 6.03 -0.35
CA ASN A 218 17.44 5.71 1.06
C ASN A 218 16.74 4.36 1.24
N ALA A 219 16.34 3.69 0.17
CA ALA A 219 15.61 2.43 0.23
C ALA A 219 16.40 1.32 0.95
N GLN A 220 17.70 1.21 0.70
CA GLN A 220 18.56 0.19 1.33
C GLN A 220 18.61 0.35 2.85
N GLU A 221 18.75 1.58 3.35
CA GLU A 221 18.76 1.86 4.79
C GLU A 221 17.42 1.55 5.44
N LEU A 222 16.31 1.92 4.78
CA LEU A 222 14.96 1.63 5.23
C LEU A 222 14.69 0.12 5.27
N PHE A 223 15.00 -0.59 4.20
CA PHE A 223 14.69 -2.03 4.07
C PHE A 223 15.63 -2.93 4.89
N ALA A 224 16.77 -2.40 5.36
CA ALA A 224 17.62 -3.07 6.34
C ALA A 224 17.00 -3.12 7.75
N CYS A 225 15.94 -2.33 8.01
CA CYS A 225 15.26 -2.33 9.30
C CYS A 225 14.41 -3.61 9.48
N PRO A 226 14.41 -4.24 10.67
CA PRO A 226 13.84 -5.58 10.87
C PRO A 226 12.31 -5.66 10.69
N ASP A 227 11.58 -4.54 10.82
CA ASP A 227 10.12 -4.50 10.69
C ASP A 227 9.62 -3.80 9.43
N ILE A 228 10.52 -3.38 8.53
CA ILE A 228 10.17 -2.75 7.26
C ILE A 228 10.31 -3.78 6.13
N ASP A 229 9.18 -4.26 5.63
CA ASP A 229 9.10 -5.34 4.63
C ASP A 229 9.01 -4.81 3.19
N GLY A 230 9.31 -3.53 2.98
CA GLY A 230 9.29 -2.87 1.68
C GLY A 230 8.67 -1.48 1.70
N GLY A 231 8.12 -1.05 0.57
CA GLY A 231 7.61 0.31 0.46
C GLY A 231 6.35 0.48 -0.39
N LEU A 232 5.51 1.44 0.02
CA LEU A 232 4.45 1.99 -0.82
C LEU A 232 4.97 3.29 -1.44
N ILE A 233 5.39 3.21 -2.69
CA ILE A 233 6.20 4.20 -3.39
C ILE A 233 5.33 5.16 -4.20
N GLY A 234 5.46 6.46 -3.94
CA GLY A 234 4.78 7.50 -4.72
C GLY A 234 5.56 7.91 -5.98
N GLY A 235 6.06 9.14 -6.02
CA GLY A 235 6.68 9.74 -7.21
C GLY A 235 7.83 8.94 -7.85
N ALA A 236 8.63 8.22 -7.07
CA ALA A 236 9.70 7.37 -7.60
C ALA A 236 9.18 6.20 -8.44
N ALA A 237 7.93 5.75 -8.20
CA ALA A 237 7.30 4.69 -8.99
C ALA A 237 6.83 5.14 -10.39
N LEU A 238 6.88 6.43 -10.68
CA LEU A 238 6.58 6.98 -12.02
C LEU A 238 7.78 6.87 -12.99
N LYS A 239 8.88 6.27 -12.55
CA LYS A 239 10.07 5.97 -13.36
C LYS A 239 10.49 4.52 -13.12
N ALA A 240 10.40 3.68 -14.15
CA ALA A 240 10.67 2.25 -14.03
C ALA A 240 12.06 1.94 -13.46
N ASP A 241 13.11 2.68 -13.87
CA ASP A 241 14.48 2.50 -13.36
C ASP A 241 14.59 2.83 -11.87
N SER A 242 13.94 3.92 -11.41
CA SER A 242 13.92 4.27 -9.98
C SER A 242 13.15 3.23 -9.17
N PHE A 243 12.01 2.76 -9.70
CA PHE A 243 11.19 1.75 -9.05
C PHE A 243 11.92 0.40 -8.94
N LYS A 244 12.60 -0.02 -10.03
CA LYS A 244 13.49 -1.18 -10.03
C LYS A 244 14.63 -1.03 -9.01
N ALA A 245 15.31 0.12 -9.01
CA ALA A 245 16.42 0.34 -8.07
C ALA A 245 15.99 0.25 -6.60
N ILE A 246 14.78 0.70 -6.27
CA ILE A 246 14.19 0.51 -4.94
C ILE A 246 13.94 -0.98 -4.67
N ALA A 247 13.43 -1.75 -5.63
CA ALA A 247 13.19 -3.18 -5.46
C ALA A 247 14.47 -4.02 -5.33
N LEU A 248 15.59 -3.52 -5.81
CA LEU A 248 16.92 -4.14 -5.67
C LEU A 248 17.65 -3.77 -4.37
N SER A 249 16.99 -3.03 -3.45
CA SER A 249 17.61 -2.52 -2.21
C SER A 249 17.46 -3.46 -1.00
N PHE A 250 16.90 -4.67 -1.18
CA PHE A 250 16.83 -5.72 -0.14
C PHE A 250 18.12 -6.50 -0.01
#